data_725cc868ce475dbd749670305142bc6f
#
_entry.id   725cc868ce475dbd749670305142bc6f
#
_cell.length_a   1.000
_cell.length_b   1.000
_cell.length_c   1.000
_cell.angle_alpha   90.00
_cell.angle_beta   90.00
_cell.angle_gamma   90.00
#
_symmetry.space_group_name_H-M   'P 1'
#
loop_
_entity.id
_entity.type
_entity.pdbx_description
1 polymer ?
#
loop_
_entity_poly.entity_id
_entity_poly.type
_entity_poly.pdbx_seq_one_letter_code
_entity_poly.pdbx_strand_id
1 'polypeptide(L)'
;MLFAGILVIQLPQVQTYVAEKVVDQLSERLDGNITFEKIHFKPFTTLVLKNTVITDRHPVPDPYDSLSVKVDTFFRSEYIIARFTLDGLFKQESLHLDKVFIDNAQMNLVLEDMNENRNKDNLSRIFRIRKPESPRVPKEKETFHIRKVEIYDMGFAMKDRTSDRSDRPESGIDWTDLQVNNIEINAKDLRFRNGIMSGELLDLTFNEKSG
;
A
#
# COMPACT_ATOMS: atom_id res chain seq x y z
N MET A 1 -30.03 18.11 -16.28
CA MET A 1 -29.07 18.42 -15.20
C MET A 1 -27.93 17.40 -15.05
N LEU A 2 -28.11 16.11 -15.24
CA LEU A 2 -27.02 15.10 -15.19
C LEU A 2 -25.87 15.37 -16.16
N PHE A 3 -26.14 15.77 -17.41
CA PHE A 3 -25.12 16.06 -18.42
C PHE A 3 -24.20 17.24 -18.09
N ALA A 4 -24.69 18.25 -17.38
CA ALA A 4 -23.88 19.41 -16.99
C ALA A 4 -22.87 19.04 -15.89
N GLY A 5 -23.27 18.18 -14.95
CA GLY A 5 -22.37 17.66 -13.90
C GLY A 5 -21.23 16.81 -14.50
N ILE A 6 -21.51 16.07 -15.56
CA ILE A 6 -20.58 15.23 -16.28
C ILE A 6 -19.46 16.05 -16.95
N LEU A 7 -19.81 17.15 -17.60
CA LEU A 7 -18.86 18.04 -18.26
C LEU A 7 -17.95 18.75 -17.27
N VAL A 8 -18.44 19.10 -16.08
CA VAL A 8 -17.65 19.78 -15.05
C VAL A 8 -16.54 18.88 -14.49
N ILE A 9 -16.81 17.59 -14.32
CA ILE A 9 -15.77 16.64 -13.82
C ILE A 9 -14.68 16.36 -14.87
N GLN A 10 -14.95 16.61 -16.14
CA GLN A 10 -13.95 16.48 -17.22
C GLN A 10 -13.00 17.69 -17.32
N LEU A 11 -13.29 18.77 -16.62
CA LEU A 11 -12.39 19.92 -16.59
C LEU A 11 -11.07 19.54 -15.87
N PRO A 12 -9.90 19.81 -16.47
CA PRO A 12 -8.61 19.49 -15.86
C PRO A 12 -8.46 20.02 -14.42
N GLN A 13 -9.01 21.18 -14.16
CA GLN A 13 -9.00 21.81 -12.83
C GLN A 13 -9.77 20.99 -11.77
N VAL A 14 -10.93 20.42 -12.17
CA VAL A 14 -11.73 19.58 -11.26
C VAL A 14 -11.03 18.25 -11.03
N GLN A 15 -10.43 17.68 -12.07
CA GLN A 15 -9.64 16.45 -11.97
C GLN A 15 -8.45 16.64 -11.02
N THR A 16 -7.73 17.75 -11.15
CA THR A 16 -6.62 18.09 -10.24
C THR A 16 -7.12 18.24 -8.80
N TYR A 17 -8.20 18.97 -8.58
CA TYR A 17 -8.78 19.17 -7.25
C TYR A 17 -9.19 17.84 -6.59
N VAL A 18 -9.88 16.96 -7.34
CA VAL A 18 -10.27 15.64 -6.81
C VAL A 18 -9.04 14.77 -6.55
N ALA A 19 -8.02 14.85 -7.42
CA ALA A 19 -6.75 14.18 -7.24
C ALA A 19 -6.06 14.59 -5.94
N GLU A 20 -5.90 15.89 -5.74
CA GLU A 20 -5.32 16.47 -4.52
C GLU A 20 -6.10 16.01 -3.28
N LYS A 21 -7.43 16.05 -3.35
CA LYS A 21 -8.29 15.63 -2.24
C LYS A 21 -8.12 14.14 -1.90
N VAL A 22 -7.98 13.26 -2.89
CA VAL A 22 -7.73 11.82 -2.68
C VAL A 22 -6.34 11.60 -2.08
N VAL A 23 -5.34 12.31 -2.58
CA VAL A 23 -3.97 12.21 -2.05
C VAL A 23 -3.89 12.72 -0.62
N ASP A 24 -4.54 13.85 -0.32
CA ASP A 24 -4.61 14.39 1.04
C ASP A 24 -5.24 13.38 2.00
N GLN A 25 -6.39 12.81 1.62
CA GLN A 25 -7.06 11.80 2.44
C GLN A 25 -6.22 10.54 2.66
N LEU A 26 -5.49 10.09 1.64
CA LEU A 26 -4.57 8.96 1.77
C LEU A 26 -3.37 9.33 2.65
N SER A 27 -2.79 10.51 2.44
CA SER A 27 -1.64 11.00 3.19
C SER A 27 -1.96 11.25 4.68
N GLU A 28 -3.18 11.68 5.00
CA GLU A 28 -3.64 11.80 6.40
C GLU A 28 -3.80 10.44 7.10
N ARG A 29 -4.12 9.39 6.33
CA ARG A 29 -4.33 8.04 6.86
C ARG A 29 -3.05 7.21 6.95
N LEU A 30 -2.07 7.52 6.12
CA LEU A 30 -0.78 6.85 6.04
C LEU A 30 0.31 7.72 6.69
N ASP A 31 1.25 7.07 7.35
CA ASP A 31 2.48 7.71 7.84
C ASP A 31 3.61 7.53 6.83
N GLY A 32 3.30 7.77 5.57
CA GLY A 32 4.17 7.66 4.41
C GLY A 32 4.00 8.83 3.46
N ASN A 33 4.99 9.03 2.58
CA ASN A 33 4.86 9.97 1.47
C ASN A 33 4.40 9.19 0.23
N ILE A 34 3.34 9.70 -0.41
CA ILE A 34 2.83 9.14 -1.67
C ILE A 34 3.14 10.12 -2.77
N THR A 35 3.81 9.65 -3.80
CA THR A 35 4.08 10.42 -5.03
C THR A 35 3.60 9.64 -6.25
N PHE A 36 3.24 10.34 -7.30
CA PHE A 36 2.86 9.76 -8.60
C PHE A 36 3.22 10.74 -9.72
N GLU A 37 3.53 10.21 -10.88
CA GLU A 37 3.86 11.04 -12.05
C GLU A 37 2.61 11.64 -12.69
N LYS A 38 1.56 10.81 -12.83
CA LYS A 38 0.30 11.22 -13.45
C LYS A 38 -0.90 10.62 -12.75
N ILE A 39 -1.95 11.41 -12.68
CA ILE A 39 -3.25 11.02 -12.20
C ILE A 39 -4.29 11.30 -13.27
N HIS A 40 -5.15 10.34 -13.56
CA HIS A 40 -6.22 10.47 -14.51
C HIS A 40 -7.53 9.95 -13.92
N PHE A 41 -8.59 10.74 -14.06
CA PHE A 41 -9.94 10.27 -13.82
C PHE A 41 -10.58 9.86 -15.14
N LYS A 42 -10.95 8.59 -15.26
CA LYS A 42 -11.89 8.16 -16.30
C LYS A 42 -13.30 8.46 -15.82
N PRO A 43 -14.25 8.79 -16.76
CA PRO A 43 -15.54 9.31 -16.35
C PRO A 43 -16.15 8.58 -15.16
N PHE A 44 -16.40 9.33 -14.10
CA PHE A 44 -17.21 9.11 -12.92
C PHE A 44 -16.74 8.15 -11.83
N THR A 45 -15.93 7.12 -12.10
CA THR A 45 -15.74 6.06 -11.10
C THR A 45 -14.35 5.42 -11.10
N THR A 46 -13.44 5.88 -11.93
CA THR A 46 -12.14 5.22 -12.06
C THR A 46 -11.00 6.22 -11.96
N LEU A 47 -10.13 6.00 -10.98
CA LEU A 47 -8.87 6.70 -10.79
C LEU A 47 -7.74 5.84 -11.38
N VAL A 48 -6.88 6.44 -12.19
CA VAL A 48 -5.67 5.81 -12.71
C VAL A 48 -4.48 6.61 -12.21
N LEU A 49 -3.61 5.96 -11.47
CA LEU A 49 -2.32 6.49 -11.03
C LEU A 49 -1.21 5.84 -11.85
N LYS A 50 -0.26 6.65 -12.30
CA LYS A 50 0.94 6.18 -13.00
C LYS A 50 2.19 6.48 -12.19
N ASN A 51 3.12 5.52 -12.19
CA ASN A 51 4.40 5.62 -11.50
C ASN A 51 4.24 6.08 -10.05
N THR A 52 3.40 5.32 -9.32
CA THR A 52 3.14 5.57 -7.89
C THR A 52 4.28 5.06 -7.05
N VAL A 53 4.73 5.87 -6.11
CA VAL A 53 5.75 5.49 -5.13
C VAL A 53 5.26 5.85 -3.73
N ILE A 54 5.39 4.90 -2.80
CA ILE A 54 5.12 5.10 -1.36
C ILE A 54 6.45 4.91 -0.62
N THR A 55 6.85 5.93 0.12
CA THR A 55 8.06 5.90 0.93
C THR A 55 7.73 6.09 2.41
N ASP A 56 8.54 5.50 3.28
CA ASP A 56 8.46 5.72 4.72
C ASP A 56 8.86 7.18 5.04
N ARG A 57 8.14 7.84 5.94
CA ARG A 57 8.50 9.18 6.45
C ARG A 57 9.62 9.17 7.47
N HIS A 58 9.87 8.02 8.06
CA HIS A 58 10.86 7.84 9.11
C HIS A 58 11.94 6.87 8.64
N PRO A 59 12.80 7.29 7.67
CA PRO A 59 13.86 6.43 7.18
C PRO A 59 14.80 6.10 8.34
N VAL A 60 15.08 4.82 8.52
CA VAL A 60 16.07 4.37 9.49
C VAL A 60 17.40 4.32 8.78
N PRO A 61 18.46 4.91 9.34
CA PRO A 61 19.80 4.80 8.79
C PRO A 61 20.17 3.32 8.62
N ASP A 62 20.73 2.96 7.46
CA ASP A 62 21.30 1.63 7.30
C ASP A 62 22.50 1.52 8.27
N PRO A 63 22.51 0.58 9.22
CA PRO A 63 23.60 0.46 10.20
C PRO A 63 24.96 0.16 9.53
N TYR A 64 24.94 -0.29 8.28
CA TYR A 64 26.15 -0.60 7.50
C TYR A 64 26.52 0.49 6.49
N ASP A 65 25.68 1.50 6.28
CA ASP A 65 25.93 2.65 5.40
C ASP A 65 25.47 3.94 6.08
N SER A 66 26.27 4.42 7.01
CA SER A 66 26.00 5.61 7.81
C SER A 66 25.98 6.94 7.02
N LEU A 67 26.36 6.91 5.74
CA LEU A 67 26.43 8.10 4.88
C LEU A 67 25.22 8.24 3.93
N SER A 68 24.44 7.19 3.73
CA SER A 68 23.25 7.25 2.88
C SER A 68 21.99 7.11 3.71
N VAL A 69 21.31 8.22 4.00
CA VAL A 69 19.90 8.19 4.40
C VAL A 69 19.11 7.78 3.16
N LYS A 70 19.09 6.48 2.86
CA LYS A 70 18.20 5.95 1.83
C LYS A 70 16.78 6.03 2.36
N VAL A 71 15.99 6.87 1.72
CA VAL A 71 14.53 6.84 1.86
C VAL A 71 14.07 5.47 1.38
N ASP A 72 13.71 4.58 2.30
CA ASP A 72 13.26 3.24 1.94
C ASP A 72 11.94 3.32 1.19
N THR A 73 11.98 2.98 -0.10
CA THR A 73 10.78 2.83 -0.91
C THR A 73 10.05 1.57 -0.48
N PHE A 74 8.91 1.75 0.18
CA PHE A 74 8.06 0.62 0.58
C PHE A 74 7.37 -0.01 -0.61
N PHE A 75 6.80 0.82 -1.49
CA PHE A 75 6.01 0.35 -2.62
C PHE A 75 6.21 1.23 -3.84
N ARG A 76 6.27 0.63 -5.00
CA ARG A 76 6.19 1.31 -6.29
C ARG A 76 5.34 0.51 -7.25
N SER A 77 4.63 1.17 -8.17
CA SER A 77 3.87 0.51 -9.22
C SER A 77 3.81 1.40 -10.45
N GLU A 78 3.87 0.80 -11.63
CA GLU A 78 3.69 1.53 -12.88
C GLU A 78 2.24 1.98 -13.05
N TYR A 79 1.28 1.10 -12.72
CA TYR A 79 -0.15 1.41 -12.83
C TYR A 79 -0.92 0.94 -11.61
N ILE A 80 -1.73 1.86 -11.07
CA ILE A 80 -2.79 1.54 -10.12
C ILE A 80 -4.10 2.07 -10.70
N ILE A 81 -5.09 1.19 -10.81
CA ILE A 81 -6.43 1.55 -11.25
C ILE A 81 -7.39 1.25 -10.10
N ALA A 82 -7.98 2.29 -9.53
CA ALA A 82 -8.97 2.18 -8.48
C ALA A 82 -10.36 2.55 -9.01
N ARG A 83 -11.31 1.63 -8.90
CA ARG A 83 -12.71 1.88 -9.22
C ARG A 83 -13.49 2.08 -7.93
N PHE A 84 -14.28 3.12 -7.87
CA PHE A 84 -15.09 3.48 -6.71
C PHE A 84 -16.50 3.88 -7.12
N THR A 85 -17.44 3.84 -6.17
CA THR A 85 -18.75 4.48 -6.33
C THR A 85 -18.66 5.94 -5.88
N LEU A 86 -19.47 6.83 -6.49
CA LEU A 86 -19.49 8.23 -6.08
C LEU A 86 -19.89 8.36 -4.59
N ASP A 87 -20.85 7.57 -4.12
CA ASP A 87 -21.25 7.53 -2.72
C ASP A 87 -20.09 7.13 -1.79
N GLY A 88 -19.24 6.20 -2.23
CA GLY A 88 -18.07 5.74 -1.47
C GLY A 88 -16.99 6.80 -1.34
N LEU A 89 -16.87 7.71 -2.32
CA LEU A 89 -15.86 8.75 -2.32
C LEU A 89 -16.19 9.90 -1.34
N PHE A 90 -17.49 10.16 -1.15
CA PHE A 90 -17.96 11.27 -0.31
C PHE A 90 -18.33 10.86 1.12
N LYS A 91 -18.37 9.56 1.43
CA LYS A 91 -18.55 9.09 2.81
C LYS A 91 -17.24 9.28 3.58
N GLN A 92 -17.25 10.21 4.51
CA GLN A 92 -16.05 10.66 5.27
C GLN A 92 -15.45 9.58 6.19
N GLU A 93 -16.17 8.49 6.49
CA GLU A 93 -15.77 7.55 7.54
C GLU A 93 -14.93 6.37 7.04
N SER A 94 -15.14 5.90 5.81
CA SER A 94 -14.40 4.77 5.23
C SER A 94 -14.26 4.89 3.72
N LEU A 95 -13.15 4.40 3.19
CA LEU A 95 -12.90 4.36 1.75
C LEU A 95 -13.46 3.04 1.17
N HIS A 96 -14.46 3.14 0.29
CA HIS A 96 -15.03 1.98 -0.39
C HIS A 96 -14.62 1.96 -1.87
N LEU A 97 -13.91 0.90 -2.26
CA LEU A 97 -13.47 0.67 -3.63
C LEU A 97 -14.13 -0.60 -4.18
N ASP A 98 -14.66 -0.51 -5.40
CA ASP A 98 -15.23 -1.68 -6.09
C ASP A 98 -14.13 -2.61 -6.61
N LYS A 99 -13.05 -2.02 -7.11
CA LYS A 99 -11.92 -2.76 -7.65
C LYS A 99 -10.63 -1.96 -7.52
N VAL A 100 -9.57 -2.65 -7.15
CA VAL A 100 -8.20 -2.17 -7.29
C VAL A 100 -7.45 -3.13 -8.21
N PHE A 101 -6.82 -2.57 -9.21
CA PHE A 101 -5.92 -3.28 -10.13
C PHE A 101 -4.53 -2.65 -9.99
N ILE A 102 -3.52 -3.47 -9.81
CA ILE A 102 -2.12 -3.06 -9.68
C ILE A 102 -1.31 -3.85 -10.68
N ASP A 103 -0.46 -3.16 -11.43
CA ASP A 103 0.36 -3.76 -12.45
C ASP A 103 1.80 -3.27 -12.35
N ASN A 104 2.74 -4.17 -12.61
CA ASN A 104 4.19 -3.93 -12.55
C ASN A 104 4.57 -3.22 -11.24
N ALA A 105 4.44 -3.94 -10.13
CA ALA A 105 4.66 -3.40 -8.81
C ALA A 105 5.88 -4.02 -8.12
N GLN A 106 6.46 -3.28 -7.18
CA GLN A 106 7.49 -3.77 -6.27
C GLN A 106 7.14 -3.34 -4.86
N MET A 107 7.14 -4.29 -3.93
CA MET A 107 6.94 -4.06 -2.51
C MET A 107 8.18 -4.49 -1.73
N ASN A 108 8.69 -3.61 -0.88
CA ASN A 108 9.86 -3.88 -0.05
C ASN A 108 9.47 -3.79 1.43
N LEU A 109 9.47 -4.93 2.09
CA LEU A 109 9.24 -5.03 3.52
C LEU A 109 10.60 -5.01 4.24
N VAL A 110 10.80 -4.06 5.12
CA VAL A 110 12.03 -3.94 5.91
C VAL A 110 11.68 -4.08 7.38
N LEU A 111 12.26 -5.08 8.02
CA LEU A 111 12.22 -5.30 9.47
C LEU A 111 13.43 -4.60 10.09
N GLU A 112 13.19 -3.81 11.13
CA GLU A 112 14.22 -2.99 11.78
C GLU A 112 14.11 -3.09 13.29
N ASP A 113 15.26 -3.08 13.97
CA ASP A 113 15.29 -3.01 15.43
C ASP A 113 15.10 -1.55 15.87
N MET A 114 13.88 -1.23 16.24
CA MET A 114 13.54 0.08 16.79
C MET A 114 13.19 -0.05 18.27
N ASN A 115 13.62 0.95 19.05
CA ASN A 115 13.31 1.08 20.49
C ASN A 115 11.88 0.64 20.82
N GLU A 116 11.71 -0.03 21.93
CA GLU A 116 10.60 -0.85 22.43
C GLU A 116 9.15 -0.41 22.14
N ASN A 117 8.92 0.83 21.68
CA ASN A 117 7.59 1.42 21.48
C ASN A 117 7.25 1.71 20.00
N ARG A 118 8.06 1.29 19.03
CA ARG A 118 7.76 1.50 17.58
C ARG A 118 7.57 0.17 16.88
N ASN A 119 6.70 0.19 15.86
CA ASN A 119 6.51 -0.96 14.98
C ASN A 119 7.84 -1.33 14.31
N LYS A 120 8.15 -2.62 14.30
CA LYS A 120 9.43 -3.16 13.83
C LYS A 120 9.58 -3.23 12.32
N ASP A 121 8.57 -2.86 11.56
CA ASP A 121 8.57 -2.93 10.11
C ASP A 121 7.97 -1.67 9.48
N ASN A 122 8.41 -1.36 8.24
CA ASN A 122 7.98 -0.19 7.50
C ASN A 122 6.48 -0.25 7.12
N LEU A 123 5.92 -1.43 6.86
CA LEU A 123 4.49 -1.61 6.57
C LEU A 123 3.63 -1.15 7.75
N SER A 124 3.96 -1.66 8.95
CA SER A 124 3.23 -1.31 10.18
C SER A 124 3.32 0.19 10.49
N ARG A 125 4.46 0.82 10.21
CA ARG A 125 4.65 2.27 10.39
C ARG A 125 3.79 3.05 9.40
N ILE A 126 3.94 2.79 8.11
CA ILE A 126 3.23 3.50 7.05
C ILE A 126 1.71 3.40 7.23
N PHE A 127 1.20 2.21 7.53
CA PHE A 127 -0.24 1.99 7.71
C PHE A 127 -0.73 2.21 9.13
N ARG A 128 0.16 2.64 10.07
CA ARG A 128 -0.16 2.85 11.49
C ARG A 128 -0.84 1.63 12.13
N ILE A 129 -0.39 0.43 11.75
CA ILE A 129 -0.89 -0.82 12.30
C ILE A 129 -0.45 -0.91 13.76
N ARG A 130 -1.39 -0.85 14.69
CA ARG A 130 -1.12 -1.00 16.12
C ARG A 130 -1.29 -2.46 16.52
N LYS A 131 -0.35 -2.99 17.33
CA LYS A 131 -0.60 -4.24 18.03
C LYS A 131 -1.79 -4.05 18.99
N PRO A 132 -2.74 -4.99 19.05
CA PRO A 132 -3.87 -4.88 19.98
C PRO A 132 -3.34 -4.93 21.42
N GLU A 133 -3.21 -3.75 22.04
CA GLU A 133 -3.02 -3.63 23.48
C GLU A 133 -4.39 -3.76 24.13
N SER A 134 -4.67 -4.88 24.78
CA SER A 134 -5.85 -5.18 25.59
C SER A 134 -7.21 -5.26 24.87
N PRO A 135 -8.16 -6.03 25.39
CA PRO A 135 -9.50 -6.19 24.82
C PRO A 135 -10.40 -5.00 25.18
N ARG A 136 -10.05 -3.79 24.77
CA ARG A 136 -11.04 -2.73 24.68
C ARG A 136 -11.86 -3.01 23.45
N VAL A 137 -13.16 -3.23 23.61
CA VAL A 137 -14.12 -3.34 22.53
C VAL A 137 -13.98 -2.06 21.68
N PRO A 138 -13.31 -2.09 20.53
CA PRO A 138 -13.13 -0.89 19.74
C PRO A 138 -14.49 -0.55 19.11
N LYS A 139 -14.84 0.73 19.05
CA LYS A 139 -15.89 1.16 18.12
C LYS A 139 -15.45 0.65 16.74
N GLU A 140 -16.25 -0.21 16.13
CA GLU A 140 -15.98 -0.82 14.83
C GLU A 140 -15.83 0.28 13.76
N LYS A 141 -14.61 0.73 13.56
CA LYS A 141 -14.31 1.73 12.52
C LYS A 141 -13.58 1.04 11.38
N GLU A 142 -14.29 0.83 10.28
CA GLU A 142 -13.71 0.38 9.02
C GLU A 142 -12.97 1.56 8.36
N THR A 143 -11.70 1.35 8.04
CA THR A 143 -10.88 2.38 7.39
C THR A 143 -10.99 2.30 5.87
N PHE A 144 -10.98 1.07 5.33
CA PHE A 144 -11.26 0.84 3.92
C PHE A 144 -11.88 -0.55 3.68
N HIS A 145 -12.59 -0.65 2.57
CA HIS A 145 -13.13 -1.89 2.02
C HIS A 145 -12.93 -1.90 0.50
N ILE A 146 -12.27 -2.95 -0.01
CA ILE A 146 -12.04 -3.17 -1.43
C ILE A 146 -12.71 -4.48 -1.82
N ARG A 147 -13.72 -4.43 -2.71
CA ARG A 147 -14.48 -5.63 -3.11
C ARG A 147 -13.66 -6.61 -3.93
N LYS A 148 -12.78 -6.10 -4.80
CA LYS A 148 -11.91 -6.93 -5.64
C LYS A 148 -10.53 -6.31 -5.76
N VAL A 149 -9.50 -7.14 -5.56
CA VAL A 149 -8.10 -6.78 -5.77
C VAL A 149 -7.51 -7.72 -6.80
N GLU A 150 -6.89 -7.16 -7.82
CA GLU A 150 -6.11 -7.89 -8.82
C GLU A 150 -4.72 -7.26 -8.89
N ILE A 151 -3.71 -8.07 -8.72
CA ILE A 151 -2.29 -7.66 -8.81
C ILE A 151 -1.63 -8.56 -9.85
N TYR A 152 -0.91 -7.93 -10.78
CA TYR A 152 -0.14 -8.62 -11.80
C TYR A 152 1.31 -8.13 -11.77
N ASP A 153 2.22 -9.05 -12.05
CA ASP A 153 3.66 -8.79 -12.16
C ASP A 153 4.21 -7.98 -10.97
N MET A 154 3.95 -8.48 -9.75
CA MET A 154 4.48 -7.87 -8.54
C MET A 154 5.75 -8.58 -8.09
N GLY A 155 6.79 -7.80 -7.76
CA GLY A 155 7.93 -8.23 -6.98
C GLY A 155 7.69 -7.97 -5.49
N PHE A 156 8.15 -8.87 -4.65
CA PHE A 156 8.19 -8.70 -3.20
C PHE A 156 9.61 -8.96 -2.70
N ALA A 157 10.13 -8.04 -1.92
CA ALA A 157 11.38 -8.23 -1.21
C ALA A 157 11.16 -8.01 0.28
N MET A 158 11.71 -8.88 1.10
CA MET A 158 11.75 -8.73 2.56
C MET A 158 13.19 -8.74 3.03
N LYS A 159 13.55 -7.75 3.83
CA LYS A 159 14.89 -7.64 4.41
C LYS A 159 14.77 -7.48 5.92
N ASP A 160 15.34 -8.42 6.65
CA ASP A 160 15.47 -8.32 8.10
C ASP A 160 16.85 -7.71 8.44
N ARG A 161 16.81 -6.49 8.99
CA ARG A 161 18.02 -5.76 9.46
C ARG A 161 18.29 -6.01 10.93
N THR A 162 17.42 -6.77 11.62
CA THR A 162 17.57 -7.06 13.05
C THR A 162 18.43 -8.29 13.30
N SER A 163 18.50 -9.20 12.33
CA SER A 163 19.27 -10.45 12.43
C SER A 163 20.73 -10.24 12.03
N ASP A 164 21.60 -10.91 12.78
CA ASP A 164 23.02 -10.93 12.46
C ASP A 164 23.26 -11.70 11.14
N ARG A 165 24.16 -11.20 10.29
CA ARG A 165 24.54 -11.89 9.04
C ARG A 165 25.11 -13.30 9.25
N SER A 166 25.54 -13.62 10.49
CA SER A 166 26.00 -14.95 10.88
C SER A 166 24.90 -16.01 10.94
N ASP A 167 23.62 -15.58 11.00
CA ASP A 167 22.47 -16.48 11.13
C ASP A 167 21.90 -16.92 9.77
N ARG A 168 22.58 -16.63 8.68
CA ARG A 168 22.15 -17.06 7.34
C ARG A 168 22.26 -18.57 7.21
N PRO A 169 21.19 -19.25 6.75
CA PRO A 169 21.26 -20.67 6.52
C PRO A 169 22.27 -21.00 5.40
N GLU A 170 23.11 -22.01 5.60
CA GLU A 170 24.04 -22.50 4.56
C GLU A 170 23.28 -23.11 3.36
N SER A 171 22.03 -23.50 3.54
CA SER A 171 21.14 -24.04 2.52
C SER A 171 19.67 -23.78 2.87
N GLY A 172 18.83 -23.62 1.86
CA GLY A 172 17.39 -23.38 2.02
C GLY A 172 17.00 -21.92 1.79
N ILE A 173 15.80 -21.55 2.24
CA ILE A 173 15.25 -20.18 2.07
C ILE A 173 15.87 -19.26 3.13
N ASP A 174 16.51 -18.20 2.68
CA ASP A 174 16.95 -17.11 3.55
C ASP A 174 15.77 -16.18 3.85
N TRP A 175 15.13 -16.40 5.00
CA TRP A 175 14.01 -15.57 5.48
C TRP A 175 14.45 -14.16 5.89
N THR A 176 15.75 -13.90 5.99
CA THR A 176 16.27 -12.57 6.32
C THR A 176 16.46 -11.68 5.09
N ASP A 177 16.51 -12.30 3.89
CA ASP A 177 16.66 -11.62 2.60
C ASP A 177 15.88 -12.38 1.52
N LEU A 178 14.54 -12.34 1.62
CA LEU A 178 13.64 -13.03 0.71
C LEU A 178 13.31 -12.16 -0.49
N GLN A 179 13.37 -12.74 -1.69
CA GLN A 179 12.91 -12.09 -2.92
C GLN A 179 12.01 -13.04 -3.71
N VAL A 180 10.82 -12.55 -4.03
CA VAL A 180 9.82 -13.27 -4.84
C VAL A 180 9.40 -12.36 -5.98
N ASN A 181 9.30 -12.90 -7.19
CA ASN A 181 8.94 -12.15 -8.38
C ASN A 181 7.74 -12.78 -9.09
N ASN A 182 7.16 -12.03 -10.03
CA ASN A 182 6.02 -12.47 -10.83
C ASN A 182 4.85 -12.95 -9.96
N ILE A 183 4.59 -12.19 -8.89
CA ILE A 183 3.46 -12.48 -8.01
C ILE A 183 2.19 -11.98 -8.70
N GLU A 184 1.22 -12.88 -8.83
CA GLU A 184 -0.13 -12.54 -9.25
C GLU A 184 -1.08 -12.85 -8.11
N ILE A 185 -1.96 -11.90 -7.77
CA ILE A 185 -2.92 -12.02 -6.69
C ILE A 185 -4.32 -11.69 -7.21
N ASN A 186 -5.28 -12.55 -6.89
CA ASN A 186 -6.69 -12.27 -7.04
C ASN A 186 -7.35 -12.46 -5.67
N ALA A 187 -7.88 -11.38 -5.11
CA ALA A 187 -8.51 -11.40 -3.81
C ALA A 187 -9.83 -10.61 -3.83
N LYS A 188 -10.69 -10.89 -2.86
CA LYS A 188 -11.95 -10.18 -2.69
C LYS A 188 -12.22 -9.83 -1.23
N ASP A 189 -13.13 -8.85 -1.05
CA ASP A 189 -13.59 -8.39 0.25
C ASP A 189 -12.46 -8.01 1.22
N LEU A 190 -11.41 -7.37 0.68
CA LEU A 190 -10.31 -6.88 1.49
C LEU A 190 -10.77 -5.71 2.35
N ARG A 191 -10.71 -5.88 3.66
CA ARG A 191 -11.16 -4.90 4.66
C ARG A 191 -10.03 -4.61 5.64
N PHE A 192 -9.92 -3.35 5.99
CA PHE A 192 -9.05 -2.93 7.08
C PHE A 192 -9.91 -2.27 8.16
N ARG A 193 -10.00 -2.94 9.30
CA ARG A 193 -10.83 -2.53 10.43
C ARG A 193 -10.03 -2.64 11.72
N ASN A 194 -9.91 -1.53 12.45
CA ASN A 194 -9.23 -1.49 13.76
C ASN A 194 -7.79 -2.06 13.76
N GLY A 195 -7.04 -1.82 12.68
CA GLY A 195 -5.68 -2.34 12.55
C GLY A 195 -5.59 -3.81 12.09
N ILE A 196 -6.73 -4.45 11.82
CA ILE A 196 -6.80 -5.82 11.33
C ILE A 196 -7.17 -5.81 9.85
N MET A 197 -6.38 -6.50 9.04
CA MET A 197 -6.68 -6.77 7.64
C MET A 197 -7.36 -8.13 7.53
N SER A 198 -8.45 -8.18 6.78
CA SER A 198 -9.19 -9.41 6.47
C SER A 198 -9.61 -9.41 5.00
N GLY A 199 -9.78 -10.59 4.42
CA GLY A 199 -10.19 -10.74 3.02
C GLY A 199 -10.18 -12.21 2.63
N GLU A 200 -10.59 -12.50 1.41
CA GLU A 200 -10.55 -13.83 0.82
C GLU A 200 -9.58 -13.84 -0.36
N LEU A 201 -8.53 -14.65 -0.25
CA LEU A 201 -7.59 -14.91 -1.32
C LEU A 201 -8.20 -15.97 -2.25
N LEU A 202 -8.42 -15.61 -3.51
CA LEU A 202 -9.01 -16.50 -4.51
C LEU A 202 -7.91 -17.25 -5.27
N ASP A 203 -6.82 -16.54 -5.60
CA ASP A 203 -5.70 -17.10 -6.34
C ASP A 203 -4.41 -16.37 -5.96
N LEU A 204 -3.30 -17.13 -5.87
CA LEU A 204 -1.96 -16.64 -5.65
C LEU A 204 -0.98 -17.49 -6.43
N THR A 205 -0.29 -16.89 -7.37
CA THR A 205 0.82 -17.50 -8.09
C THR A 205 2.08 -16.66 -7.93
N PHE A 206 3.23 -17.30 -7.92
CA PHE A 206 4.52 -16.61 -7.88
C PHE A 206 5.64 -17.51 -8.39
N ASN A 207 6.73 -16.89 -8.81
CA ASN A 207 7.96 -17.58 -9.15
C ASN A 207 9.02 -17.21 -8.12
N GLU A 208 9.52 -18.21 -7.41
CA GLU A 208 10.69 -18.03 -6.54
C GLU A 208 11.96 -18.05 -7.41
N LYS A 209 12.81 -17.06 -7.23
CA LYS A 209 14.20 -17.15 -7.66
C LYS A 209 15.00 -17.79 -6.53
N SER A 210 14.97 -19.11 -6.46
CA SER A 210 16.01 -19.83 -5.75
C SER A 210 17.31 -19.66 -6.55
N GLY A 211 18.26 -18.96 -5.95
CA GLY A 211 19.59 -18.75 -6.48
C GLY A 211 20.38 -20.06 -6.60
#